data_80fe557270f307202857f8b45a961d53
#
_entry.id   80fe557270f307202857f8b45a961d53
#
_cell.length_a   1.000
_cell.length_b   1.000
_cell.length_c   1.000
_cell.angle_alpha   90.00
_cell.angle_beta   90.00
_cell.angle_gamma   90.00
#
_symmetry.space_group_name_H-M   'P 1'
#
loop_
_entity.id
_entity.type
_entity.pdbx_description
1 polymer ?
#
loop_
_entity_poly.entity_id
_entity_poly.type
_entity_poly.pdbx_seq_one_letter_code
_entity_poly.pdbx_strand_id
1 'polypeptide(L)'
;LTKGHKFLASILTTTCMVLLFFAPFVYAMIELAKALKNFDINLVTQTLDYVKNYQFTLPESFNFLEPKIKEFLASIDLNSISKQILSYASSFTKSGAKFLIDMVLICVFYFFANLYGTELVIYLKSIIPIDKKELDDVLSEVGNVMAVVLYSMVIVAIFQGALFGLITIFYGYDGILMGVIFAVSSLIPAIGGALIYMPVSLYEFASNNLNSALVIFIYSVIVISFIADTLIKPLIIKWINKKLVKTPTKINELLIFLAMIAGISTFGFWGIILGPAILTFFVSTLRMYVILKDKNLI
;
A
#
# COMPACT_ATOMS: atom_id res chain seq x y z
N LEU A 1 28.38 -8.84 5.31
CA LEU A 1 28.22 -10.29 5.17
C LEU A 1 29.02 -10.87 3.98
N THR A 2 29.06 -10.22 2.84
CA THR A 2 29.64 -10.76 1.58
C THR A 2 31.10 -10.39 1.31
N LYS A 3 31.80 -9.73 2.25
CA LYS A 3 33.24 -9.32 2.15
C LYS A 3 33.63 -8.74 0.76
N GLY A 4 32.75 -7.93 0.17
CA GLY A 4 33.02 -7.27 -1.12
C GLY A 4 32.65 -8.05 -2.38
N HIS A 5 32.09 -9.24 -2.28
CA HIS A 5 31.62 -10.00 -3.46
C HIS A 5 30.24 -9.48 -3.92
N LYS A 6 30.23 -8.54 -4.89
CA LYS A 6 29.01 -7.91 -5.42
C LYS A 6 27.97 -8.95 -5.90
N PHE A 7 28.41 -10.00 -6.58
CA PHE A 7 27.53 -11.05 -7.09
C PHE A 7 26.78 -11.78 -5.97
N LEU A 8 27.49 -12.21 -4.91
CA LEU A 8 26.86 -12.86 -3.75
C LEU A 8 25.92 -11.91 -3.00
N ALA A 9 26.30 -10.63 -2.90
CA ALA A 9 25.45 -9.62 -2.30
C ALA A 9 24.13 -9.46 -3.09
N SER A 10 24.20 -9.38 -4.41
CA SER A 10 23.05 -9.26 -5.29
C SER A 10 22.13 -10.48 -5.21
N ILE A 11 22.68 -11.70 -5.16
CA ILE A 11 21.88 -12.91 -4.95
C ILE A 11 21.17 -12.84 -3.59
N LEU A 12 21.89 -12.55 -2.51
CA LEU A 12 21.33 -12.55 -1.16
C LEU A 12 20.23 -11.50 -0.99
N THR A 13 20.43 -10.29 -1.51
CA THR A 13 19.42 -9.24 -1.45
C THR A 13 18.19 -9.55 -2.30
N THR A 14 18.38 -10.14 -3.49
CA THR A 14 17.26 -10.58 -4.35
C THR A 14 16.48 -11.72 -3.69
N THR A 15 17.16 -12.70 -3.12
CA THR A 15 16.50 -13.78 -2.37
C THR A 15 15.73 -13.24 -1.18
N CYS A 16 16.32 -12.31 -0.43
CA CYS A 16 15.64 -11.67 0.70
C CYS A 16 14.39 -10.91 0.25
N MET A 17 14.47 -10.18 -0.87
CA MET A 17 13.31 -9.48 -1.46
C MET A 17 12.21 -10.48 -1.85
N VAL A 18 12.56 -11.59 -2.51
CA VAL A 18 11.58 -12.63 -2.88
C VAL A 18 10.89 -13.21 -1.66
N LEU A 19 11.64 -13.55 -0.62
CA LEU A 19 11.07 -14.15 0.59
C LEU A 19 10.19 -13.18 1.38
N LEU A 20 10.59 -11.91 1.47
CA LEU A 20 9.86 -10.92 2.28
C LEU A 20 8.61 -10.35 1.57
N PHE A 21 8.69 -10.14 0.26
CA PHE A 21 7.61 -9.48 -0.47
C PHE A 21 6.81 -10.46 -1.33
N PHE A 22 7.48 -11.29 -2.12
CA PHE A 22 6.78 -12.12 -3.08
C PHE A 22 6.19 -13.39 -2.47
N ALA A 23 6.87 -14.04 -1.53
CA ALA A 23 6.35 -15.27 -0.93
C ALA A 23 5.02 -15.04 -0.18
N PRO A 24 4.86 -14.02 0.69
CA PRO A 24 3.57 -13.73 1.32
C PRO A 24 2.49 -13.36 0.29
N PHE A 25 2.85 -12.62 -0.77
CA PHE A 25 1.91 -12.24 -1.80
C PHE A 25 1.45 -13.43 -2.64
N VAL A 26 2.36 -14.32 -3.04
CA VAL A 26 2.02 -15.57 -3.74
C VAL A 26 1.15 -16.46 -2.87
N TYR A 27 1.46 -16.57 -1.57
CA TYR A 27 0.61 -17.29 -0.62
C TYR A 27 -0.81 -16.72 -0.61
N ALA A 28 -0.97 -15.40 -0.45
CA ALA A 28 -2.27 -14.76 -0.48
C ALA A 28 -3.01 -14.99 -1.82
N MET A 29 -2.29 -14.94 -2.95
CA MET A 29 -2.86 -15.22 -4.26
C MET A 29 -3.39 -16.65 -4.39
N ILE A 30 -2.66 -17.64 -3.89
CA ILE A 30 -3.06 -19.04 -3.90
C ILE A 30 -4.31 -19.25 -3.04
N GLU A 31 -4.34 -18.71 -1.81
CA GLU A 31 -5.48 -18.84 -0.91
C GLU A 31 -6.71 -18.09 -1.46
N LEU A 32 -6.54 -16.90 -2.03
CA LEU A 32 -7.62 -16.20 -2.71
C LEU A 32 -8.16 -17.00 -3.92
N ALA A 33 -7.27 -17.60 -4.71
CA ALA A 33 -7.71 -18.44 -5.83
C ALA A 33 -8.53 -19.66 -5.37
N LYS A 34 -8.13 -20.29 -4.25
CA LYS A 34 -8.91 -21.38 -3.62
C LYS A 34 -10.28 -20.88 -3.13
N ALA A 35 -10.29 -19.74 -2.45
CA ALA A 35 -11.52 -19.11 -1.96
C ALA A 35 -12.46 -18.74 -3.11
N LEU A 36 -11.95 -18.17 -4.21
CA LEU A 36 -12.75 -17.83 -5.40
C LEU A 36 -13.33 -19.05 -6.10
N LYS A 37 -12.62 -20.18 -6.09
CA LYS A 37 -13.13 -21.44 -6.67
C LYS A 37 -14.38 -21.95 -5.94
N ASN A 38 -14.44 -21.73 -4.62
CA ASN A 38 -15.52 -22.16 -3.74
C ASN A 38 -16.48 -21.00 -3.39
N PHE A 39 -16.34 -19.87 -4.08
CA PHE A 39 -17.07 -18.65 -3.76
C PHE A 39 -18.55 -18.78 -4.20
N ASP A 40 -19.44 -18.67 -3.22
CA ASP A 40 -20.89 -18.62 -3.47
C ASP A 40 -21.34 -17.15 -3.59
N ILE A 41 -21.64 -16.72 -4.81
CA ILE A 41 -22.17 -15.39 -5.08
C ILE A 41 -23.46 -15.09 -4.32
N ASN A 42 -24.24 -16.14 -3.97
CA ASN A 42 -25.47 -15.96 -3.22
C ASN A 42 -25.21 -15.43 -1.81
N LEU A 43 -24.06 -15.75 -1.20
CA LEU A 43 -23.67 -15.16 0.09
C LEU A 43 -23.53 -13.64 0.01
N VAL A 44 -22.94 -13.12 -1.08
CA VAL A 44 -22.81 -11.67 -1.26
C VAL A 44 -24.17 -11.02 -1.47
N THR A 45 -25.00 -11.59 -2.32
CA THR A 45 -26.36 -11.06 -2.56
C THR A 45 -27.19 -11.09 -1.28
N GLN A 46 -27.18 -12.19 -0.54
CA GLN A 46 -27.86 -12.29 0.76
C GLN A 46 -27.34 -11.29 1.78
N THR A 47 -26.01 -11.13 1.87
CA THR A 47 -25.38 -10.13 2.77
C THR A 47 -25.85 -8.72 2.44
N LEU A 48 -25.79 -8.36 1.17
CA LEU A 48 -26.20 -7.02 0.71
C LEU A 48 -27.72 -6.81 0.86
N ASP A 49 -28.53 -7.81 0.56
CA ASP A 49 -29.99 -7.77 0.77
C ASP A 49 -30.32 -7.63 2.26
N TYR A 50 -29.64 -8.36 3.13
CA TYR A 50 -29.82 -8.21 4.58
C TYR A 50 -29.51 -6.79 5.03
N VAL A 51 -28.37 -6.23 4.64
CA VAL A 51 -27.97 -4.85 5.00
C VAL A 51 -28.94 -3.83 4.43
N LYS A 52 -29.41 -4.01 3.19
CA LYS A 52 -30.35 -3.10 2.52
C LYS A 52 -31.72 -3.05 3.20
N ASN A 53 -32.19 -4.21 3.67
CA ASN A 53 -33.50 -4.36 4.29
C ASN A 53 -33.47 -4.22 5.82
N TYR A 54 -32.28 -4.03 6.40
CA TYR A 54 -32.13 -3.89 7.84
C TYR A 54 -32.73 -2.54 8.34
N GLN A 55 -33.58 -2.64 9.34
CA GLN A 55 -34.15 -1.44 9.97
C GLN A 55 -33.21 -0.90 11.02
N PHE A 56 -32.45 0.12 10.65
CA PHE A 56 -31.56 0.82 11.57
C PHE A 56 -32.39 1.64 12.55
N THR A 57 -32.37 1.30 13.84
CA THR A 57 -32.89 2.13 14.91
C THR A 57 -31.75 2.99 15.45
N LEU A 58 -31.69 4.25 15.03
CA LEU A 58 -30.69 5.18 15.52
C LEU A 58 -31.17 5.87 16.80
N PRO A 59 -30.27 6.25 17.73
CA PRO A 59 -30.60 7.16 18.82
C PRO A 59 -31.20 8.47 18.28
N GLU A 60 -32.10 9.09 19.03
CA GLU A 60 -32.84 10.31 18.60
C GLU A 60 -31.91 11.39 18.03
N SER A 61 -30.74 11.58 18.64
CA SER A 61 -29.73 12.55 18.19
C SER A 61 -29.19 12.32 16.76
N PHE A 62 -29.39 11.14 16.20
CA PHE A 62 -28.87 10.73 14.88
C PHE A 62 -29.98 10.41 13.86
N ASN A 63 -31.26 10.61 14.20
CA ASN A 63 -32.41 10.34 13.34
C ASN A 63 -32.35 11.07 11.99
N PHE A 64 -31.65 12.19 11.91
CA PHE A 64 -31.41 12.91 10.63
C PHE A 64 -30.58 12.14 9.61
N LEU A 65 -29.81 11.12 10.04
CA LEU A 65 -29.00 10.27 9.16
C LEU A 65 -29.80 9.12 8.56
N GLU A 66 -30.90 8.69 9.21
CA GLU A 66 -31.69 7.54 8.77
C GLU A 66 -32.17 7.64 7.31
N PRO A 67 -32.78 8.76 6.85
CA PRO A 67 -33.20 8.88 5.46
C PRO A 67 -32.02 8.85 4.48
N LYS A 68 -30.88 9.44 4.84
CA LYS A 68 -29.68 9.43 3.99
C LYS A 68 -29.06 8.04 3.88
N ILE A 69 -29.05 7.29 4.99
CA ILE A 69 -28.58 5.90 5.00
C ILE A 69 -29.50 5.04 4.12
N LYS A 70 -30.82 5.18 4.26
CA LYS A 70 -31.80 4.47 3.44
C LYS A 70 -31.67 4.81 1.95
N GLU A 71 -31.50 6.08 1.61
CA GLU A 71 -31.31 6.53 0.23
C GLU A 71 -30.01 5.96 -0.35
N PHE A 72 -28.91 6.03 0.41
CA PHE A 72 -27.63 5.44 0.01
C PHE A 72 -27.74 3.93 -0.21
N LEU A 73 -28.34 3.19 0.73
CA LEU A 73 -28.54 1.75 0.60
C LEU A 73 -29.48 1.40 -0.57
N ALA A 74 -30.52 2.21 -0.81
CA ALA A 74 -31.41 2.02 -1.94
C ALA A 74 -30.71 2.25 -3.29
N SER A 75 -29.73 3.14 -3.34
CA SER A 75 -28.94 3.42 -4.55
C SER A 75 -27.98 2.29 -4.95
N ILE A 76 -27.73 1.31 -4.05
CA ILE A 76 -26.84 0.19 -4.32
C ILE A 76 -27.53 -0.80 -5.28
N ASP A 77 -26.97 -0.91 -6.48
CA ASP A 77 -27.41 -1.94 -7.45
C ASP A 77 -26.67 -3.27 -7.20
N LEU A 78 -27.38 -4.20 -6.56
CA LEU A 78 -26.86 -5.52 -6.21
C LEU A 78 -26.45 -6.35 -7.44
N ASN A 79 -27.20 -6.23 -8.54
CA ASN A 79 -26.89 -6.94 -9.78
C ASN A 79 -25.60 -6.43 -10.43
N SER A 80 -25.39 -5.13 -10.38
CA SER A 80 -24.16 -4.51 -10.87
C SER A 80 -22.95 -4.96 -10.03
N ILE A 81 -23.06 -4.92 -8.71
CA ILE A 81 -21.99 -5.36 -7.79
C ILE A 81 -21.67 -6.84 -8.00
N SER A 82 -22.68 -7.70 -8.06
CA SER A 82 -22.49 -9.14 -8.27
C SER A 82 -21.80 -9.45 -9.60
N LYS A 83 -22.19 -8.77 -10.70
CA LYS A 83 -21.54 -8.90 -12.00
C LYS A 83 -20.08 -8.38 -11.96
N GLN A 84 -19.81 -7.30 -11.26
CA GLN A 84 -18.46 -6.79 -11.11
C GLN A 84 -17.58 -7.75 -10.32
N ILE A 85 -18.06 -8.31 -9.20
CA ILE A 85 -17.34 -9.31 -8.41
C ILE A 85 -16.99 -10.54 -9.27
N LEU A 86 -17.95 -11.08 -10.01
CA LEU A 86 -17.71 -12.20 -10.93
C LEU A 86 -16.70 -11.85 -12.03
N SER A 87 -16.79 -10.65 -12.59
CA SER A 87 -15.83 -10.14 -13.59
C SER A 87 -14.43 -10.04 -13.00
N TYR A 88 -14.27 -9.49 -11.79
CA TYR A 88 -12.98 -9.42 -11.10
C TYR A 88 -12.45 -10.81 -10.75
N ALA A 89 -13.29 -11.72 -10.26
CA ALA A 89 -12.92 -13.10 -9.98
C ALA A 89 -12.41 -13.83 -11.22
N SER A 90 -13.09 -13.68 -12.36
CA SER A 90 -12.65 -14.27 -13.63
C SER A 90 -11.36 -13.64 -14.18
N SER A 91 -11.19 -12.33 -13.99
CA SER A 91 -10.01 -11.59 -14.41
C SER A 91 -8.80 -11.88 -13.51
N PHE A 92 -9.04 -12.28 -12.26
CA PHE A 92 -7.99 -12.58 -11.28
C PHE A 92 -7.04 -13.67 -11.76
N THR A 93 -7.57 -14.74 -12.36
CA THR A 93 -6.75 -15.84 -12.88
C THR A 93 -5.84 -15.40 -14.03
N LYS A 94 -6.36 -14.55 -14.95
CA LYS A 94 -5.57 -14.01 -16.07
C LYS A 94 -4.51 -13.03 -15.57
N SER A 95 -4.88 -12.17 -14.63
CA SER A 95 -3.97 -11.19 -14.03
C SER A 95 -2.90 -11.87 -13.18
N GLY A 96 -3.20 -12.99 -12.53
CA GLY A 96 -2.26 -13.76 -11.74
C GLY A 96 -1.09 -14.30 -12.56
N ALA A 97 -1.34 -14.83 -13.75
CA ALA A 97 -0.26 -15.31 -14.64
C ALA A 97 0.65 -14.15 -15.09
N LYS A 98 0.05 -13.01 -15.49
CA LYS A 98 0.82 -11.81 -15.82
C LYS A 98 1.65 -11.32 -14.63
N PHE A 99 1.05 -11.29 -13.45
CA PHE A 99 1.73 -10.89 -12.22
C PHE A 99 2.96 -11.76 -11.93
N LEU A 100 2.88 -13.09 -12.11
CA LEU A 100 4.04 -13.97 -11.93
C LEU A 100 5.17 -13.65 -12.92
N ILE A 101 4.83 -13.33 -14.17
CA ILE A 101 5.83 -12.90 -15.16
C ILE A 101 6.48 -11.58 -14.74
N ASP A 102 5.67 -10.61 -14.33
CA ASP A 102 6.15 -9.31 -13.87
C ASP A 102 7.05 -9.45 -12.62
N MET A 103 6.73 -10.37 -11.70
CA MET A 103 7.59 -10.70 -10.54
C MET A 103 8.96 -11.23 -10.98
N VAL A 104 9.00 -12.15 -11.94
CA VAL A 104 10.28 -12.67 -12.47
C VAL A 104 11.10 -11.55 -13.09
N LEU A 105 10.47 -10.70 -13.89
CA LEU A 105 11.14 -9.54 -14.50
C LEU A 105 11.67 -8.57 -13.42
N ILE A 106 10.88 -8.27 -12.38
CA ILE A 106 11.32 -7.44 -11.26
C ILE A 106 12.53 -8.06 -10.56
N CYS A 107 12.53 -9.37 -10.31
CA CYS A 107 13.68 -10.06 -9.71
C CYS A 107 14.94 -9.93 -10.57
N VAL A 108 14.80 -10.13 -11.88
CA VAL A 108 15.91 -10.01 -12.84
C VAL A 108 16.45 -8.57 -12.83
N PHE A 109 15.59 -7.58 -13.01
CA PHE A 109 16.01 -6.17 -12.99
C PHE A 109 16.61 -5.75 -11.65
N TYR A 110 16.02 -6.18 -10.54
CA TYR A 110 16.55 -5.90 -9.21
C TYR A 110 17.92 -6.51 -8.99
N PHE A 111 18.12 -7.76 -9.42
CA PHE A 111 19.43 -8.43 -9.37
C PHE A 111 20.49 -7.65 -10.15
N PHE A 112 20.22 -7.31 -11.41
CA PHE A 112 21.16 -6.56 -12.24
C PHE A 112 21.36 -5.11 -11.76
N ALA A 113 20.32 -4.46 -11.22
CA ALA A 113 20.45 -3.13 -10.62
C ALA A 113 21.38 -3.16 -9.39
N ASN A 114 21.31 -4.21 -8.56
CA ASN A 114 22.25 -4.37 -7.44
C ASN A 114 23.68 -4.68 -7.92
N LEU A 115 23.82 -5.42 -9.02
CA LEU A 115 25.13 -5.85 -9.53
C LEU A 115 25.85 -4.71 -10.25
N TYR A 116 25.17 -3.99 -11.14
CA TYR A 116 25.72 -2.98 -12.05
C TYR A 116 25.23 -1.55 -11.80
N GLY A 117 24.34 -1.35 -10.86
CA GLY A 117 23.69 -0.03 -10.63
C GLY A 117 24.68 1.07 -10.29
N THR A 118 25.76 0.75 -9.57
CA THR A 118 26.80 1.72 -9.24
C THR A 118 27.51 2.23 -10.51
N GLU A 119 27.88 1.32 -11.40
CA GLU A 119 28.55 1.64 -12.68
C GLU A 119 27.62 2.46 -13.58
N LEU A 120 26.34 2.09 -13.65
CA LEU A 120 25.33 2.82 -14.42
C LEU A 120 25.15 4.26 -13.89
N VAL A 121 25.04 4.42 -12.58
CA VAL A 121 24.89 5.76 -11.96
C VAL A 121 26.13 6.62 -12.22
N ILE A 122 27.33 6.06 -12.09
CA ILE A 122 28.58 6.80 -12.39
C ILE A 122 28.60 7.23 -13.86
N TYR A 123 28.22 6.33 -14.77
CA TYR A 123 28.15 6.64 -16.21
C TYR A 123 27.15 7.76 -16.50
N LEU A 124 25.90 7.64 -15.98
CA LEU A 124 24.88 8.66 -16.16
C LEU A 124 25.31 10.03 -15.61
N LYS A 125 25.94 10.06 -14.45
CA LYS A 125 26.48 11.30 -13.85
C LYS A 125 27.60 11.91 -14.72
N SER A 126 28.36 11.13 -15.45
CA SER A 126 29.43 11.65 -16.31
C SER A 126 28.93 12.36 -17.58
N ILE A 127 27.69 12.08 -17.99
CA ILE A 127 27.07 12.66 -19.20
C ILE A 127 26.41 14.01 -18.88
N ILE A 128 25.95 14.20 -17.63
CA ILE A 128 25.21 15.40 -17.24
C ILE A 128 26.19 16.54 -17.00
N PRO A 129 26.10 17.68 -17.73
CA PRO A 129 27.04 18.80 -17.65
C PRO A 129 26.71 19.71 -16.45
N ILE A 130 26.67 19.15 -15.23
CA ILE A 130 26.39 19.86 -13.97
C ILE A 130 27.50 19.48 -12.99
N ASP A 131 27.78 20.38 -12.02
CA ASP A 131 28.73 20.09 -10.95
C ASP A 131 28.31 18.79 -10.22
N LYS A 132 29.27 17.88 -10.08
CA LYS A 132 29.06 16.56 -9.49
C LYS A 132 28.48 16.64 -8.08
N LYS A 133 28.87 17.64 -7.29
CA LYS A 133 28.39 17.81 -5.92
C LYS A 133 26.90 18.16 -5.91
N GLU A 134 26.48 19.08 -6.76
CA GLU A 134 25.09 19.54 -6.84
C GLU A 134 24.19 18.43 -7.37
N LEU A 135 24.65 17.66 -8.36
CA LEU A 135 23.95 16.50 -8.86
C LEU A 135 23.81 15.40 -7.77
N ASP A 136 24.89 15.16 -7.00
CA ASP A 136 24.86 14.20 -5.89
C ASP A 136 23.88 14.63 -4.79
N ASP A 137 23.78 15.92 -4.49
CA ASP A 137 22.83 16.44 -3.51
C ASP A 137 21.39 16.21 -3.94
N VAL A 138 21.04 16.49 -5.20
CA VAL A 138 19.68 16.22 -5.75
C VAL A 138 19.34 14.74 -5.72
N LEU A 139 20.24 13.88 -6.23
CA LEU A 139 19.99 12.44 -6.26
C LEU A 139 19.92 11.83 -4.86
N SER A 140 20.72 12.32 -3.94
CA SER A 140 20.69 11.93 -2.53
C SER A 140 19.37 12.34 -1.86
N GLU A 141 18.86 13.54 -2.13
CA GLU A 141 17.57 14.00 -1.59
C GLU A 141 16.41 13.13 -2.09
N VAL A 142 16.38 12.83 -3.39
CA VAL A 142 15.39 11.90 -3.97
C VAL A 142 15.50 10.52 -3.33
N GLY A 143 16.71 9.97 -3.24
CA GLY A 143 16.95 8.67 -2.62
C GLY A 143 16.52 8.62 -1.16
N ASN A 144 16.77 9.69 -0.40
CA ASN A 144 16.36 9.79 1.02
C ASN A 144 14.83 9.82 1.16
N VAL A 145 14.13 10.63 0.35
CA VAL A 145 12.66 10.67 0.37
C VAL A 145 12.07 9.31 0.01
N MET A 146 12.59 8.69 -1.06
CA MET A 146 12.14 7.36 -1.48
C MET A 146 12.37 6.30 -0.40
N ALA A 147 13.52 6.32 0.27
CA ALA A 147 13.82 5.41 1.37
C ALA A 147 12.82 5.59 2.53
N VAL A 148 12.54 6.84 2.93
CA VAL A 148 11.56 7.13 3.99
C VAL A 148 10.18 6.65 3.60
N VAL A 149 9.71 6.98 2.40
CA VAL A 149 8.38 6.59 1.90
C VAL A 149 8.26 5.06 1.86
N LEU A 150 9.16 4.38 1.16
CA LEU A 150 9.09 2.93 0.98
C LEU A 150 9.21 2.16 2.30
N TYR A 151 10.23 2.46 3.10
CA TYR A 151 10.42 1.73 4.35
C TYR A 151 9.29 2.00 5.34
N SER A 152 8.82 3.24 5.45
CA SER A 152 7.69 3.54 6.34
C SER A 152 6.42 2.85 5.90
N MET A 153 6.10 2.86 4.59
CA MET A 153 4.92 2.17 4.06
C MET A 153 4.95 0.67 4.35
N VAL A 154 6.07 0.01 4.06
CA VAL A 154 6.21 -1.44 4.25
C VAL A 154 6.11 -1.81 5.74
N ILE A 155 6.82 -1.10 6.62
CA ILE A 155 6.81 -1.38 8.05
C ILE A 155 5.40 -1.15 8.63
N VAL A 156 4.74 -0.04 8.25
CA VAL A 156 3.38 0.26 8.71
C VAL A 156 2.39 -0.78 8.16
N ALA A 157 2.51 -1.17 6.89
CA ALA A 157 1.66 -2.18 6.28
C ALA A 157 1.77 -3.55 6.99
N ILE A 158 2.99 -3.99 7.28
CA ILE A 158 3.23 -5.23 8.05
C ILE A 158 2.61 -5.12 9.44
N PHE A 159 2.81 -3.99 10.12
CA PHE A 159 2.27 -3.77 11.45
C PHE A 159 0.73 -3.76 11.46
N GLN A 160 0.10 -3.04 10.54
CA GLN A 160 -1.35 -2.99 10.40
C GLN A 160 -1.93 -4.35 10.02
N GLY A 161 -1.28 -5.05 9.08
CA GLY A 161 -1.65 -6.41 8.70
C GLY A 161 -1.56 -7.41 9.86
N ALA A 162 -0.50 -7.34 10.66
CA ALA A 162 -0.36 -8.18 11.84
C ALA A 162 -1.48 -7.92 12.86
N LEU A 163 -1.83 -6.65 13.11
CA LEU A 163 -2.94 -6.31 14.00
C LEU A 163 -4.29 -6.82 13.48
N PHE A 164 -4.54 -6.69 12.16
CA PHE A 164 -5.77 -7.18 11.57
C PHE A 164 -5.84 -8.71 11.56
N GLY A 165 -4.75 -9.38 11.22
CA GLY A 165 -4.65 -10.83 11.31
C GLY A 165 -4.90 -11.35 12.72
N LEU A 166 -4.33 -10.69 13.73
CA LEU A 166 -4.53 -11.07 15.14
C LEU A 166 -6.00 -10.98 15.56
N ILE A 167 -6.71 -9.88 15.24
CA ILE A 167 -8.11 -9.76 15.64
C ILE A 167 -9.00 -10.76 14.90
N THR A 168 -8.74 -11.04 13.63
CA THR A 168 -9.59 -11.93 12.83
C THR A 168 -9.46 -13.40 13.20
N ILE A 169 -8.35 -13.84 13.80
CA ILE A 169 -8.19 -15.20 14.35
C ILE A 169 -9.27 -15.48 15.40
N PHE A 170 -9.61 -14.53 16.25
CA PHE A 170 -10.62 -14.73 17.31
C PHE A 170 -12.03 -14.95 16.76
N TYR A 171 -12.25 -14.63 15.48
CA TYR A 171 -13.52 -14.81 14.79
C TYR A 171 -13.48 -15.93 13.74
N GLY A 172 -12.49 -16.83 13.83
CA GLY A 172 -12.41 -18.03 13.00
C GLY A 172 -11.86 -17.83 11.58
N TYR A 173 -11.28 -16.66 11.28
CA TYR A 173 -10.61 -16.43 10.00
C TYR A 173 -9.16 -16.91 10.02
N ASP A 174 -8.62 -17.22 8.86
CA ASP A 174 -7.18 -17.41 8.70
C ASP A 174 -6.46 -16.06 8.90
N GLY A 175 -5.86 -15.89 10.08
CA GLY A 175 -5.21 -14.63 10.45
C GLY A 175 -3.99 -14.29 9.59
N ILE A 176 -3.28 -15.29 9.05
CA ILE A 176 -2.14 -15.04 8.17
C ILE A 176 -2.65 -14.49 6.84
N LEU A 177 -3.66 -15.13 6.26
CA LEU A 177 -4.29 -14.66 5.02
C LEU A 177 -4.88 -13.26 5.18
N MET A 178 -5.69 -13.05 6.23
CA MET A 178 -6.30 -11.75 6.51
C MET A 178 -5.26 -10.67 6.76
N GLY A 179 -4.19 -10.99 7.49
CA GLY A 179 -3.08 -10.09 7.74
C GLY A 179 -2.33 -9.70 6.48
N VAL A 180 -2.02 -10.65 5.60
CA VAL A 180 -1.32 -10.38 4.34
C VAL A 180 -2.19 -9.55 3.40
N ILE A 181 -3.47 -9.90 3.22
CA ILE A 181 -4.40 -9.15 2.37
C ILE A 181 -4.55 -7.72 2.89
N PHE A 182 -4.68 -7.54 4.21
CA PHE A 182 -4.77 -6.23 4.82
C PHE A 182 -3.48 -5.43 4.63
N ALA A 183 -2.32 -6.03 4.84
CA ALA A 183 -1.02 -5.37 4.64
C ALA A 183 -0.86 -4.88 3.20
N VAL A 184 -1.19 -5.71 2.21
CA VAL A 184 -1.12 -5.32 0.79
C VAL A 184 -2.11 -4.20 0.49
N SER A 185 -3.35 -4.29 0.97
CA SER A 185 -4.36 -3.26 0.75
C SER A 185 -3.98 -1.94 1.42
N SER A 186 -3.39 -1.96 2.62
CA SER A 186 -2.98 -0.77 3.37
C SER A 186 -1.88 0.05 2.70
N LEU A 187 -1.21 -0.50 1.68
CA LEU A 187 -0.29 0.26 0.83
C LEU A 187 -1.03 1.37 0.04
N ILE A 188 -2.35 1.23 -0.18
CA ILE A 188 -3.17 2.27 -0.80
C ILE A 188 -3.53 3.30 0.28
N PRO A 189 -3.01 4.55 0.18
CA PRO A 189 -3.23 5.56 1.21
C PRO A 189 -4.72 5.86 1.43
N ALA A 190 -5.10 6.11 2.66
CA ALA A 190 -6.43 6.52 3.13
C ALA A 190 -7.54 5.46 3.05
N ILE A 191 -7.60 4.65 2.01
CA ILE A 191 -8.73 3.72 1.78
C ILE A 191 -8.35 2.24 1.88
N GLY A 192 -7.05 1.91 1.86
CA GLY A 192 -6.58 0.53 1.73
C GLY A 192 -7.11 -0.40 2.83
N GLY A 193 -7.04 0.00 4.09
CA GLY A 193 -7.58 -0.78 5.19
C GLY A 193 -9.09 -0.99 5.10
N ALA A 194 -9.84 0.07 4.69
CA ALA A 194 -11.29 0.02 4.57
C ALA A 194 -11.76 -1.01 3.54
N LEU A 195 -10.99 -1.24 2.49
CA LEU A 195 -11.30 -2.24 1.46
C LEU A 195 -11.37 -3.67 2.03
N ILE A 196 -10.78 -3.91 3.19
CA ILE A 196 -10.77 -5.23 3.82
C ILE A 196 -11.69 -5.29 5.04
N TYR A 197 -11.54 -4.35 6.00
CA TYR A 197 -12.34 -4.46 7.23
C TYR A 197 -13.83 -4.18 6.99
N MET A 198 -14.20 -3.33 6.03
CA MET A 198 -15.62 -3.07 5.74
C MET A 198 -16.35 -4.31 5.22
N PRO A 199 -15.88 -5.02 4.15
CA PRO A 199 -16.53 -6.24 3.71
C PRO A 199 -16.58 -7.32 4.78
N VAL A 200 -15.51 -7.50 5.57
CA VAL A 200 -15.48 -8.52 6.63
C VAL A 200 -16.50 -8.18 7.71
N SER A 201 -16.56 -6.93 8.15
CA SER A 201 -17.55 -6.50 9.16
C SER A 201 -18.99 -6.61 8.66
N LEU A 202 -19.24 -6.26 7.38
CA LEU A 202 -20.56 -6.42 6.77
C LEU A 202 -20.99 -7.89 6.66
N TYR A 203 -20.05 -8.77 6.32
CA TYR A 203 -20.31 -10.20 6.28
C TYR A 203 -20.70 -10.76 7.67
N GLU A 204 -19.95 -10.41 8.71
CA GLU A 204 -20.29 -10.78 10.10
C GLU A 204 -21.65 -10.24 10.52
N PHE A 205 -21.96 -8.99 10.18
CA PHE A 205 -23.25 -8.38 10.44
C PHE A 205 -24.41 -9.15 9.78
N ALA A 206 -24.27 -9.48 8.50
CA ALA A 206 -25.27 -10.23 7.76
C ALA A 206 -25.42 -11.69 8.23
N SER A 207 -24.37 -12.24 8.83
CA SER A 207 -24.37 -13.56 9.45
C SER A 207 -24.98 -13.57 10.87
N ASN A 208 -25.66 -12.48 11.28
CA ASN A 208 -26.22 -12.27 12.62
C ASN A 208 -25.19 -12.23 13.76
N ASN A 209 -23.91 -12.02 13.45
CA ASN A 209 -22.82 -11.89 14.40
C ASN A 209 -22.51 -10.41 14.69
N LEU A 210 -23.51 -9.67 15.20
CA LEU A 210 -23.37 -8.22 15.43
C LEU A 210 -22.17 -7.86 16.29
N ASN A 211 -21.87 -8.65 17.33
CA ASN A 211 -20.73 -8.41 18.20
C ASN A 211 -19.39 -8.50 17.42
N SER A 212 -19.21 -9.55 16.60
CA SER A 212 -18.02 -9.72 15.76
C SER A 212 -17.89 -8.57 14.76
N ALA A 213 -18.99 -8.20 14.10
CA ALA A 213 -19.03 -7.09 13.16
C ALA A 213 -18.58 -5.77 13.79
N LEU A 214 -19.15 -5.42 14.94
CA LEU A 214 -18.81 -4.20 15.66
C LEU A 214 -17.37 -4.20 16.17
N VAL A 215 -16.90 -5.30 16.75
CA VAL A 215 -15.53 -5.36 17.28
C VAL A 215 -14.52 -5.26 16.14
N ILE A 216 -14.68 -6.01 15.05
CA ILE A 216 -13.77 -5.94 13.90
C ILE A 216 -13.77 -4.51 13.31
N PHE A 217 -14.94 -3.90 13.13
CA PHE A 217 -15.06 -2.56 12.58
C PHE A 217 -14.40 -1.51 13.49
N ILE A 218 -14.82 -1.43 14.76
CA ILE A 218 -14.34 -0.44 15.72
C ILE A 218 -12.84 -0.59 15.97
N TYR A 219 -12.35 -1.82 16.15
CA TYR A 219 -10.93 -2.10 16.32
C TYR A 219 -10.14 -1.66 15.08
N SER A 220 -10.61 -1.97 13.88
CA SER A 220 -9.91 -1.58 12.65
C SER A 220 -9.87 -0.07 12.46
N VAL A 221 -10.95 0.63 12.75
CA VAL A 221 -11.00 2.10 12.64
C VAL A 221 -10.15 2.76 13.71
N ILE A 222 -10.30 2.36 14.99
CA ILE A 222 -9.63 3.04 16.10
C ILE A 222 -8.19 2.58 16.23
N VAL A 223 -7.94 1.26 16.33
CA VAL A 223 -6.59 0.75 16.63
C VAL A 223 -5.73 0.71 15.37
N ILE A 224 -6.27 0.14 14.27
CA ILE A 224 -5.44 -0.05 13.08
C ILE A 224 -5.32 1.25 12.27
N SER A 225 -6.43 1.94 11.99
CA SER A 225 -6.37 3.15 11.15
C SER A 225 -5.94 4.37 11.97
N PHE A 226 -6.61 4.69 13.07
CA PHE A 226 -6.33 5.93 13.80
C PHE A 226 -5.03 5.86 14.62
N ILE A 227 -4.85 4.84 15.48
CA ILE A 227 -3.65 4.76 16.34
C ILE A 227 -2.39 4.47 15.51
N ALA A 228 -2.48 3.52 14.55
CA ALA A 228 -1.31 3.20 13.74
C ALA A 228 -0.87 4.39 12.87
N ASP A 229 -1.79 5.10 12.23
CA ASP A 229 -1.44 6.23 11.38
C ASP A 229 -1.04 7.48 12.19
N THR A 230 -1.66 7.72 13.34
CA THR A 230 -1.41 8.94 14.13
C THR A 230 -0.21 8.82 15.07
N LEU A 231 0.03 7.65 15.65
CA LEU A 231 1.09 7.44 16.64
C LEU A 231 2.26 6.60 16.10
N ILE A 232 1.98 5.46 15.49
CA ILE A 232 3.02 4.49 15.11
C ILE A 232 3.77 4.97 13.88
N LYS A 233 3.08 5.44 12.86
CA LYS A 233 3.70 5.90 11.60
C LYS A 233 4.70 7.04 11.80
N PRO A 234 4.41 8.12 12.55
CA PRO A 234 5.41 9.15 12.83
C PRO A 234 6.64 8.63 13.62
N LEU A 235 6.44 7.68 14.53
CA LEU A 235 7.55 7.05 15.25
C LEU A 235 8.44 6.24 14.31
N ILE A 236 7.84 5.48 13.39
CA ILE A 236 8.57 4.73 12.36
C ILE A 236 9.34 5.68 11.46
N ILE A 237 8.70 6.74 10.95
CA ILE A 237 9.35 7.76 10.11
C ILE A 237 10.53 8.41 10.84
N LYS A 238 10.35 8.78 12.11
CA LYS A 238 11.43 9.35 12.94
C LYS A 238 12.59 8.36 13.11
N TRP A 239 12.30 7.10 13.33
CA TRP A 239 13.30 6.04 13.46
C TRP A 239 14.08 5.84 12.15
N ILE A 240 13.36 5.78 11.00
CA ILE A 240 13.95 5.65 9.66
C ILE A 240 14.86 6.86 9.36
N ASN A 241 14.37 8.08 9.58
CA ASN A 241 15.13 9.30 9.38
C ASN A 241 16.43 9.32 10.20
N LYS A 242 16.38 8.80 11.45
CA LYS A 242 17.58 8.76 12.32
C LYS A 242 18.58 7.68 11.90
N LYS A 243 18.12 6.54 11.39
CA LYS A 243 18.95 5.34 11.16
C LYS A 243 19.38 5.12 9.72
N LEU A 244 18.52 5.45 8.76
CA LEU A 244 18.67 5.07 7.37
C LEU A 244 18.90 6.26 6.43
N VAL A 245 18.56 7.48 6.85
CA VAL A 245 18.65 8.68 6.02
C VAL A 245 19.82 9.55 6.46
N LYS A 246 20.70 9.87 5.52
CA LYS A 246 21.89 10.70 5.80
C LYS A 246 21.54 12.15 6.08
N THR A 247 20.56 12.69 5.38
CA THR A 247 20.05 14.06 5.54
C THR A 247 18.53 14.05 5.64
N PRO A 248 17.92 14.63 6.71
CA PRO A 248 16.47 14.68 6.85
C PRO A 248 15.84 15.41 5.66
N THR A 249 14.76 14.84 5.12
CA THR A 249 14.03 15.44 4.02
C THR A 249 13.28 16.68 4.50
N LYS A 250 13.34 17.76 3.69
CA LYS A 250 12.64 19.02 3.97
C LYS A 250 11.28 19.13 3.26
N ILE A 251 10.82 18.05 2.60
CA ILE A 251 9.59 18.06 1.83
C ILE A 251 8.42 17.79 2.78
N ASN A 252 7.36 18.57 2.63
CA ASN A 252 6.16 18.47 3.44
C ASN A 252 5.47 17.11 3.20
N GLU A 253 5.11 16.43 4.28
CA GLU A 253 4.40 15.12 4.21
C GLU A 253 3.08 15.19 3.44
N LEU A 254 2.35 16.32 3.51
CA LEU A 254 1.13 16.54 2.74
C LEU A 254 1.42 16.55 1.23
N LEU A 255 2.53 17.17 0.80
CA LEU A 255 2.92 17.15 -0.62
C LEU A 255 3.28 15.74 -1.08
N ILE A 256 3.95 14.95 -0.25
CA ILE A 256 4.23 13.54 -0.54
C ILE A 256 2.92 12.76 -0.68
N PHE A 257 1.97 12.95 0.24
CA PHE A 257 0.66 12.31 0.18
C PHE A 257 -0.12 12.68 -1.10
N LEU A 258 -0.17 13.97 -1.45
CA LEU A 258 -0.81 14.42 -2.69
C LEU A 258 -0.13 13.87 -3.94
N ALA A 259 1.20 13.78 -3.93
CA ALA A 259 1.97 13.18 -5.01
C ALA A 259 1.67 11.66 -5.17
N MET A 260 1.47 10.95 -4.05
CA MET A 260 1.04 9.55 -4.08
C MET A 260 -0.34 9.40 -4.72
N ILE A 261 -1.32 10.24 -4.35
CA ILE A 261 -2.67 10.21 -4.94
C ILE A 261 -2.62 10.54 -6.44
N ALA A 262 -1.93 11.61 -6.82
CA ALA A 262 -1.74 11.97 -8.23
C ALA A 262 -1.02 10.86 -9.01
N GLY A 263 -0.02 10.25 -8.39
CA GLY A 263 0.70 9.11 -8.94
C GLY A 263 -0.21 7.91 -9.19
N ILE A 264 -1.07 7.55 -8.22
CA ILE A 264 -2.05 6.45 -8.37
C ILE A 264 -2.97 6.70 -9.56
N SER A 265 -3.47 7.93 -9.71
CA SER A 265 -4.39 8.27 -10.81
C SER A 265 -3.72 8.19 -12.18
N THR A 266 -2.40 8.41 -12.27
CA THR A 266 -1.66 8.45 -13.54
C THR A 266 -1.00 7.11 -13.87
N PHE A 267 -0.37 6.47 -12.89
CA PHE A 267 0.47 5.27 -13.06
C PHE A 267 -0.11 4.03 -12.34
N GLY A 268 -1.34 4.12 -11.83
CA GLY A 268 -1.94 3.05 -11.05
C GLY A 268 -1.16 2.76 -9.75
N PHE A 269 -1.13 1.50 -9.33
CA PHE A 269 -0.44 1.08 -8.10
C PHE A 269 1.01 1.56 -7.99
N TRP A 270 1.77 1.53 -9.08
CA TRP A 270 3.16 2.01 -9.11
C TRP A 270 3.30 3.51 -8.86
N GLY A 271 2.24 4.26 -9.07
CA GLY A 271 2.21 5.71 -8.81
C GLY A 271 2.36 6.07 -7.34
N ILE A 272 2.07 5.15 -6.42
CA ILE A 272 2.33 5.33 -4.98
C ILE A 272 3.82 5.60 -4.74
N ILE A 273 4.68 4.96 -5.51
CA ILE A 273 6.13 5.07 -5.42
C ILE A 273 6.64 6.18 -6.34
N LEU A 274 6.18 6.19 -7.60
CA LEU A 274 6.67 7.13 -8.60
C LEU A 274 6.24 8.57 -8.33
N GLY A 275 5.04 8.80 -7.77
CA GLY A 275 4.56 10.13 -7.45
C GLY A 275 5.50 10.93 -6.54
N PRO A 276 5.82 10.43 -5.34
CA PRO A 276 6.79 11.08 -4.46
C PRO A 276 8.19 11.23 -5.08
N ALA A 277 8.64 10.25 -5.87
CA ALA A 277 9.93 10.33 -6.56
C ALA A 277 9.98 11.49 -7.55
N ILE A 278 8.96 11.60 -8.41
CA ILE A 278 8.84 12.68 -9.41
C ILE A 278 8.74 14.04 -8.72
N LEU A 279 7.88 14.16 -7.68
CA LEU A 279 7.74 15.40 -6.92
C LEU A 279 9.07 15.83 -6.30
N THR A 280 9.76 14.90 -5.64
CA THR A 280 11.01 15.18 -4.97
C THR A 280 12.08 15.60 -5.97
N PHE A 281 12.21 14.88 -7.07
CA PHE A 281 13.15 15.22 -8.13
C PHE A 281 12.88 16.62 -8.68
N PHE A 282 11.61 16.96 -8.95
CA PHE A 282 11.22 18.28 -9.42
C PHE A 282 11.59 19.39 -8.42
N VAL A 283 11.20 19.24 -7.15
CA VAL A 283 11.48 20.21 -6.10
C VAL A 283 12.99 20.39 -5.89
N SER A 284 13.74 19.29 -5.86
CA SER A 284 15.20 19.33 -5.66
C SER A 284 15.90 19.98 -6.86
N THR A 285 15.41 19.73 -8.09
CA THR A 285 15.94 20.39 -9.31
C THR A 285 15.66 21.89 -9.30
N LEU A 286 14.44 22.31 -8.91
CA LEU A 286 14.13 23.76 -8.77
C LEU A 286 15.03 24.42 -7.72
N ARG A 287 15.27 23.77 -6.60
CA ARG A 287 16.17 24.28 -5.55
C ARG A 287 17.60 24.42 -6.07
N MET A 288 18.07 23.42 -6.80
CA MET A 288 19.39 23.48 -7.47
C MET A 288 19.47 24.66 -8.45
N TYR A 289 18.44 24.85 -9.28
CA TYR A 289 18.39 26.00 -10.20
C TYR A 289 18.51 27.35 -9.49
N VAL A 290 17.79 27.53 -8.37
CA VAL A 290 17.91 28.77 -7.57
C VAL A 290 19.34 28.97 -7.04
N ILE A 291 19.95 27.90 -6.51
CA ILE A 291 21.34 27.97 -5.99
C ILE A 291 22.34 28.34 -7.11
N LEU A 292 22.19 27.75 -8.30
CA LEU A 292 23.07 28.02 -9.44
C LEU A 292 22.92 29.48 -9.93
N LYS A 293 21.69 29.98 -9.97
CA LYS A 293 21.38 31.36 -10.33
C LYS A 293 22.00 32.35 -9.34
N ASP A 294 21.85 32.09 -8.04
CA ASP A 294 22.41 32.94 -6.99
C ASP A 294 23.96 32.98 -7.04
N LYS A 295 24.57 31.91 -7.55
CA LYS A 295 26.04 31.85 -7.77
C LYS A 295 26.49 32.43 -9.13
N ASN A 296 25.58 32.97 -9.96
CA ASN A 296 25.86 33.45 -11.33
C ASN A 296 26.51 32.37 -12.22
N LEU A 297 26.14 31.11 -12.05
CA LEU A 297 26.63 29.97 -12.85
C LEU A 297 25.73 29.64 -14.05
N ILE A 298 24.54 30.24 -14.08
CA ILE A 298 23.57 30.18 -15.17
C ILE A 298 22.89 31.54 -15.32
#